data_86eb485cffb0f7bc560dbfe59aba24db
#
_entry.id   86eb485cffb0f7bc560dbfe59aba24db
#
_cell.length_a   1.000
_cell.length_b   1.000
_cell.length_c   1.000
_cell.angle_alpha   90.00
_cell.angle_beta   90.00
_cell.angle_gamma   90.00
#
_symmetry.space_group_name_H-M   'P 1'
#
loop_
_entity.id
_entity.type
_entity.pdbx_description
1 polymer ?
#
loop_
_entity_poly.entity_id
_entity_poly.type
_entity_poly.pdbx_seq_one_letter_code
_entity_poly.pdbx_strand_id
1 'polypeptide(L)'
;MAKKEKGEDAIWALRKVLSRPNYAVMHLLLQKSPRTTRELYATLEKQFTRKTLIITLRELSLNLNVIQPTHIRTEKGYGLGYRLNPKIKDVIKTVQKFSKTIESVREV
;
A
#
# COMPACT_ATOMS: atom_id res chain seq x y z
N MET A 1 -3.80 -15.06 -26.73
CA MET A 1 -3.55 -14.82 -25.30
C MET A 1 -4.74 -15.25 -24.47
N ALA A 2 -4.53 -16.17 -23.57
CA ALA A 2 -5.60 -16.57 -22.66
C ALA A 2 -5.98 -15.39 -21.79
N LYS A 3 -7.24 -15.02 -21.76
CA LYS A 3 -7.74 -14.03 -20.82
C LYS A 3 -7.71 -14.65 -19.43
N LYS A 4 -7.06 -14.01 -18.49
CA LYS A 4 -7.17 -14.39 -17.09
C LYS A 4 -8.60 -14.19 -16.63
N GLU A 5 -9.11 -15.10 -15.88
CA GLU A 5 -10.43 -14.94 -15.26
C GLU A 5 -10.37 -13.83 -14.22
N LYS A 6 -11.48 -13.13 -14.03
CA LYS A 6 -11.56 -12.05 -13.05
C LYS A 6 -11.15 -12.49 -11.65
N GLY A 7 -11.48 -13.75 -11.28
CA GLY A 7 -11.10 -14.30 -9.98
C GLY A 7 -9.60 -14.43 -9.81
N GLU A 8 -8.89 -14.87 -10.84
CA GLU A 8 -7.44 -14.99 -10.81
C GLU A 8 -6.76 -13.63 -10.69
N ASP A 9 -7.24 -12.63 -11.42
CA ASP A 9 -6.70 -11.28 -11.35
C ASP A 9 -6.92 -10.67 -9.97
N ALA A 10 -8.09 -10.89 -9.38
CA ALA A 10 -8.40 -10.41 -8.03
C ALA A 10 -7.51 -11.07 -6.99
N ILE A 11 -7.30 -12.38 -7.08
CA ILE A 11 -6.42 -13.12 -6.17
C ILE A 11 -4.98 -12.65 -6.29
N TRP A 12 -4.50 -12.46 -7.53
CA TRP A 12 -3.15 -11.96 -7.78
C TRP A 12 -2.96 -10.56 -7.16
N ALA A 13 -3.91 -9.66 -7.38
CA ALA A 13 -3.85 -8.32 -6.82
C ALA A 13 -3.86 -8.35 -5.30
N LEU A 14 -4.69 -9.21 -4.70
CA LEU A 14 -4.76 -9.37 -3.26
C LEU A 14 -3.43 -9.88 -2.68
N ARG A 15 -2.79 -10.85 -3.33
CA ARG A 15 -1.48 -11.33 -2.92
C ARG A 15 -0.44 -10.23 -2.92
N LYS A 16 -0.45 -9.38 -3.96
CA LYS A 16 0.47 -8.25 -4.06
C LYS A 16 0.22 -7.23 -2.95
N VAL A 17 -1.03 -6.89 -2.71
CA VAL A 17 -1.41 -5.97 -1.64
C VAL A 17 -0.96 -6.50 -0.28
N LEU A 18 -1.03 -7.81 -0.07
CA LEU A 18 -0.67 -8.44 1.19
C LEU A 18 0.83 -8.73 1.32
N SER A 19 1.63 -8.50 0.29
CA SER A 19 3.07 -8.64 0.43
C SER A 19 3.57 -7.66 1.48
N ARG A 20 4.57 -8.10 2.25
CA ARG A 20 5.01 -7.38 3.43
C ARG A 20 5.39 -5.91 3.18
N PRO A 21 6.27 -5.59 2.20
CA PRO A 21 6.61 -4.18 1.96
C PRO A 21 5.44 -3.37 1.42
N ASN A 22 4.62 -3.95 0.54
CA ASN A 22 3.46 -3.24 -0.01
C ASN A 22 2.46 -2.89 1.10
N TYR A 23 2.16 -3.86 1.94
CA TYR A 23 1.23 -3.64 3.05
C TYR A 23 1.75 -2.58 4.03
N ALA A 24 3.05 -2.55 4.30
CA ALA A 24 3.63 -1.57 5.21
C ALA A 24 3.43 -0.15 4.70
N VAL A 25 3.64 0.10 3.41
CA VAL A 25 3.40 1.41 2.79
C VAL A 25 1.91 1.77 2.87
N MET A 26 1.05 0.84 2.51
CA MET A 26 -0.40 1.07 2.53
C MET A 26 -0.90 1.37 3.93
N HIS A 27 -0.40 0.66 4.93
CA HIS A 27 -0.78 0.86 6.32
C HIS A 27 -0.42 2.27 6.81
N LEU A 28 0.77 2.76 6.47
CA LEU A 28 1.16 4.12 6.81
C LEU A 28 0.24 5.16 6.16
N LEU A 29 -0.10 4.96 4.89
CA LEU A 29 -0.99 5.86 4.17
C LEU A 29 -2.44 5.75 4.66
N LEU A 30 -2.82 4.61 5.19
CA LEU A 30 -4.14 4.46 5.81
C LEU A 30 -4.23 5.26 7.11
N GLN A 31 -3.15 5.31 7.88
CA GLN A 31 -3.09 6.09 9.11
C GLN A 31 -3.10 7.59 8.84
N LYS A 32 -2.34 8.03 7.86
CA LYS A 32 -2.26 9.43 7.46
C LYS A 32 -1.90 9.53 5.99
N SER A 33 -2.75 10.13 5.19
CA SER A 33 -2.55 10.33 3.75
C SER A 33 -2.86 11.80 3.44
N PRO A 34 -2.07 12.48 2.61
CA PRO A 34 -0.86 12.00 1.96
C PRO A 34 0.37 12.05 2.87
N ARG A 35 1.44 11.36 2.44
CA ARG A 35 2.76 11.43 3.09
C ARG A 35 3.83 11.68 2.06
N THR A 36 4.84 12.45 2.42
CA THR A 36 5.98 12.67 1.52
C THR A 36 6.79 11.39 1.37
N THR A 37 7.49 11.28 0.25
CA THR A 37 8.41 10.16 0.02
C THR A 37 9.46 10.10 1.13
N ARG A 38 9.94 11.26 1.58
CA ARG A 38 10.90 11.35 2.69
C ARG A 38 10.34 10.72 3.97
N GLU A 39 9.08 11.02 4.32
CA GLU A 39 8.44 10.44 5.49
C GLU A 39 8.30 8.94 5.39
N LEU A 40 7.93 8.44 4.21
CA LEU A 40 7.79 7.00 3.98
C LEU A 40 9.13 6.30 4.16
N TYR A 41 10.20 6.83 3.57
CA TYR A 41 11.54 6.26 3.73
C TYR A 41 12.00 6.31 5.18
N ALA A 42 11.85 7.46 5.84
CA ALA A 42 12.30 7.62 7.22
C ALA A 42 11.63 6.60 8.15
N THR A 43 10.36 6.30 7.94
CA THR A 43 9.63 5.34 8.76
C THR A 43 9.99 3.89 8.43
N LEU A 44 10.19 3.57 7.15
CA LEU A 44 10.32 2.18 6.70
C LEU A 44 11.76 1.73 6.48
N GLU A 45 12.75 2.62 6.49
CA GLU A 45 14.17 2.26 6.31
C GLU A 45 14.68 1.27 7.34
N LYS A 46 14.07 1.23 8.51
CA LYS A 46 14.47 0.30 9.57
C LYS A 46 14.08 -1.15 9.26
N GLN A 47 13.09 -1.34 8.40
CA GLN A 47 12.55 -2.67 8.09
C GLN A 47 12.90 -3.12 6.68
N PHE A 48 13.08 -2.19 5.76
CA PHE A 48 13.29 -2.48 4.34
C PHE A 48 14.42 -1.64 3.77
N THR A 49 15.15 -2.20 2.81
CA THR A 49 16.19 -1.45 2.11
C THR A 49 15.54 -0.37 1.23
N ARG A 50 16.31 0.67 0.92
CA ARG A 50 15.84 1.72 0.01
C ARG A 50 15.47 1.16 -1.36
N LYS A 51 16.24 0.20 -1.87
CA LYS A 51 15.93 -0.46 -3.13
C LYS A 51 14.56 -1.13 -3.09
N THR A 52 14.26 -1.86 -2.02
CA THR A 52 12.96 -2.49 -1.83
C THR A 52 11.85 -1.44 -1.80
N LEU A 53 12.05 -0.33 -1.10
CA LEU A 53 11.06 0.73 -1.01
C LEU A 53 10.79 1.40 -2.35
N ILE A 54 11.83 1.63 -3.15
CA ILE A 54 11.67 2.20 -4.49
C ILE A 54 10.82 1.28 -5.36
N ILE A 55 11.12 -0.01 -5.35
CA ILE A 55 10.37 -1.01 -6.11
C ILE A 55 8.92 -1.07 -5.62
N THR A 56 8.72 -1.05 -4.30
CA THR A 56 7.40 -1.10 -3.68
C THR A 56 6.54 0.10 -4.09
N LEU A 57 7.08 1.30 -4.00
CA LEU A 57 6.34 2.51 -4.38
C LEU A 57 5.98 2.50 -5.86
N ARG A 58 6.90 2.03 -6.70
CA ARG A 58 6.66 1.91 -8.14
C ARG A 58 5.55 0.90 -8.42
N GLU A 59 5.60 -0.26 -7.80
CA GLU A 59 4.59 -1.29 -8.00
C GLU A 59 3.21 -0.82 -7.54
N LEU A 60 3.12 -0.24 -6.34
CA LEU A 60 1.85 0.25 -5.80
C LEU A 60 1.25 1.39 -6.62
N SER A 61 2.08 2.26 -7.18
CA SER A 61 1.60 3.41 -7.94
C SER A 61 1.32 3.08 -9.41
N LEU A 62 2.30 2.47 -10.10
CA LEU A 62 2.21 2.27 -11.55
C LEU A 62 1.45 1.00 -11.93
N ASN A 63 1.67 -0.09 -11.22
CA ASN A 63 1.08 -1.37 -11.59
C ASN A 63 -0.29 -1.60 -10.95
N LEU A 64 -0.45 -1.23 -9.70
CA LEU A 64 -1.68 -1.51 -8.94
C LEU A 64 -2.58 -0.29 -8.74
N ASN A 65 -2.05 0.91 -8.96
CA ASN A 65 -2.76 2.17 -8.72
C ASN A 65 -3.42 2.24 -7.33
N VAL A 66 -2.77 1.65 -6.35
CA VAL A 66 -3.23 1.65 -4.96
C VAL A 66 -2.84 2.95 -4.27
N ILE A 67 -1.71 3.50 -4.67
CA ILE A 67 -1.26 4.81 -4.22
C ILE A 67 -1.08 5.71 -5.44
N GLN A 68 -1.17 7.01 -5.24
CA GLN A 68 -1.08 7.99 -6.32
C GLN A 68 -0.06 9.05 -5.98
N PRO A 69 0.87 9.37 -6.92
CA PRO A 69 1.82 10.46 -6.70
C PRO A 69 1.06 11.77 -6.52
N THR A 70 1.54 12.60 -5.62
CA THR A 70 0.95 13.91 -5.39
C THR A 70 2.00 14.89 -4.91
N HIS A 71 1.73 16.17 -5.07
CA HIS A 71 2.54 17.22 -4.50
C HIS A 71 1.96 17.59 -3.13
N ILE A 72 2.84 17.70 -2.15
CA ILE A 72 2.46 17.98 -0.77
C ILE A 72 3.14 19.27 -0.35
N ARG A 73 2.35 20.19 0.20
CA ARG A 73 2.89 21.44 0.72
C ARG A 73 3.66 21.15 2.02
N THR A 74 4.91 21.60 2.06
CA THR A 74 5.79 21.46 3.21
C THR A 74 6.25 22.83 3.65
N GLU A 75 6.92 22.92 4.80
CA GLU A 75 7.48 24.16 5.29
C GLU A 75 8.49 24.80 4.31
N LYS A 76 9.12 23.97 3.50
CA LYS A 76 10.12 24.41 2.50
C LYS A 76 9.55 24.56 1.09
N GLY A 77 8.22 24.55 0.93
CA GLY A 77 7.56 24.60 -0.37
C GLY A 77 6.78 23.33 -0.64
N TYR A 78 6.95 22.72 -1.83
CA TYR A 78 6.27 21.49 -2.19
C TYR A 78 7.23 20.32 -2.22
N GLY A 79 6.81 19.20 -1.66
CA GLY A 79 7.52 17.94 -1.76
C GLY A 79 6.73 16.94 -2.58
N LEU A 80 7.42 15.95 -3.12
CA LEU A 80 6.76 14.81 -3.76
C LEU A 80 6.37 13.79 -2.72
N GLY A 81 5.22 13.18 -2.91
CA GLY A 81 4.75 12.15 -2.02
C GLY A 81 3.67 11.33 -2.68
N TYR A 82 2.97 10.56 -1.86
CA TYR A 82 1.92 9.65 -2.30
C TYR A 82 0.70 9.80 -1.42
N ARG A 83 -0.45 9.60 -2.03
CA ARG A 83 -1.71 9.48 -1.32
C ARG A 83 -2.30 8.11 -1.58
N LEU A 84 -3.07 7.63 -0.64
CA LEU A 84 -3.81 6.39 -0.84
C LEU A 84 -4.94 6.65 -1.82
N ASN A 85 -5.12 5.76 -2.80
CA ASN A 85 -6.25 5.85 -3.70
C ASN A 85 -7.53 5.69 -2.87
N PRO A 86 -8.45 6.67 -2.89
CA PRO A 86 -9.67 6.59 -2.06
C PRO A 86 -10.49 5.33 -2.27
N LYS A 87 -10.46 4.77 -3.48
CA LYS A 87 -11.21 3.56 -3.81
C LYS A 87 -10.68 2.32 -3.10
N ILE A 88 -9.40 2.35 -2.68
CA ILE A 88 -8.77 1.19 -2.05
C ILE A 88 -8.91 1.18 -0.53
N LYS A 89 -9.28 2.31 0.05
CA LYS A 89 -9.38 2.45 1.51
C LYS A 89 -10.33 1.42 2.12
N ASP A 90 -11.49 1.24 1.52
CA ASP A 90 -12.47 0.28 2.01
C ASP A 90 -12.00 -1.15 1.84
N VAL A 91 -11.27 -1.44 0.76
CA VAL A 91 -10.69 -2.76 0.53
C VAL A 91 -9.70 -3.10 1.65
N ILE A 92 -8.84 -2.16 2.03
CA ILE A 92 -7.86 -2.36 3.09
C ILE A 92 -8.57 -2.63 4.43
N LYS A 93 -9.60 -1.86 4.74
CA LYS A 93 -10.39 -2.07 5.95
C LYS A 93 -11.04 -3.46 5.97
N THR A 94 -11.55 -3.90 4.84
CA THR A 94 -12.14 -5.23 4.69
C THR A 94 -11.10 -6.32 4.92
N VAL A 95 -9.90 -6.17 4.38
CA VAL A 95 -8.79 -7.12 4.59
C VAL A 95 -8.41 -7.19 6.07
N GLN A 96 -8.33 -6.04 6.74
CA GLN A 96 -8.00 -6.00 8.16
C GLN A 96 -9.07 -6.70 8.99
N LYS A 97 -10.33 -6.48 8.68
CA LYS A 97 -11.45 -7.13 9.35
C LYS A 97 -11.43 -8.64 9.13
N PHE A 98 -11.14 -9.07 7.91
CA PHE A 98 -11.02 -10.48 7.57
C PHE A 98 -9.89 -11.14 8.36
N SER A 99 -8.74 -10.47 8.48
CA SER A 99 -7.61 -10.97 9.26
C SER A 99 -7.99 -11.20 10.73
N LYS A 100 -8.71 -10.25 11.32
CA LYS A 100 -9.20 -10.40 12.70
C LYS A 100 -10.17 -11.57 12.86
N THR A 101 -11.02 -11.76 11.88
CA THR A 101 -11.96 -12.88 11.90
C THR A 101 -11.23 -14.22 11.85
N ILE A 102 -10.20 -14.33 11.00
CA ILE A 102 -9.37 -15.53 10.91
C ILE A 102 -8.65 -15.82 12.23
N GLU A 103 -8.08 -14.80 12.85
CA GLU A 103 -7.41 -14.94 14.15
C GLU A 103 -8.39 -15.47 15.20
N SER A 104 -9.58 -14.91 15.24
CA SER A 104 -10.63 -15.34 16.17
C SER A 104 -11.02 -16.80 15.97
N VAL A 105 -11.14 -17.24 14.72
CA VAL A 105 -11.46 -18.65 14.41
C VAL A 105 -10.32 -19.57 14.83
N ARG A 106 -9.07 -19.16 14.69
CA ARG A 106 -7.91 -19.97 15.05
C ARG A 106 -7.75 -20.16 16.56
N GLU A 107 -8.27 -19.25 17.35
CA GLU A 107 -8.19 -19.32 18.81
C GLU A 107 -9.23 -20.24 19.44
N VAL A 108 -10.16 -20.71 18.69
CA VAL A 108 -11.25 -21.59 19.20
C VAL A 108 -10.81 -23.05 19.27
#